data_a83e9127c5a74f1bff700c6b62f1c76c
#
_entry.id   a83e9127c5a74f1bff700c6b62f1c76c
#
_cell.length_a   1.000
_cell.length_b   1.000
_cell.length_c   1.000
_cell.angle_alpha   90.00
_cell.angle_beta   90.00
_cell.angle_gamma   90.00
#
_symmetry.space_group_name_H-M   'P 1'
#
loop_
_entity.id
_entity.type
_entity.pdbx_description
1 polymer ?
#
loop_
_entity_poly.entity_id
_entity_poly.type
_entity_poly.pdbx_seq_one_letter_code
_entity_poly.pdbx_strand_id
1 'polypeptide(L)'
;MLTKDADKKREQIQLFCMDDMVPQDHLLRIIDKAIDWSFIYELVEEKYSPDQGRPSMDPVTLIKIPFIQYLYGIKSMRQTIKEIEVNVAYRWFLGLDMFDKVPHFTTFGKNYTRRFKDTDLFEQIFTKILEECYKFKLVDPTEVFVDATHVKAKANNKKMQKRIAKQEALFYEDILRKEIDKDRDAHEKKPLKDKDDDDHKPSSGSGGSEKEEKSSTTDPESGWFHKGEHKSVFAYSVQTACDKNGWILGYTINPGNYHDSRTFKGLYDKLSGIGIKTLIADAGYKVPGIAKLLIDDGITPLFPYKRPQTKEGFFQKWRYVYDEYYDCYICPNDQVLRYVTTNRNGYKEYKSCGTVCATCPYLRECTESKDHVKLVTRHVWEEYMEKCEDIRHTIGMKELYAQRKETIERLFGTAKEHHGFRYTQMIGKARMEMKVGLTYACLNLKKLAKMKHQRELLNSVISCFNSFIATKIHIKRKSVLEFAF
;
A
#
# COMPACT_ATOMS: atom_id res chain seq x y z
N MET A 1 50.97 -15.57 -14.01
CA MET A 1 51.11 -17.00 -13.70
C MET A 1 49.76 -17.66 -13.66
N LEU A 2 49.55 -18.74 -14.40
CA LEU A 2 48.30 -19.49 -14.34
C LEU A 2 48.43 -20.54 -13.22
N THR A 3 47.63 -20.44 -12.17
CA THR A 3 47.61 -21.40 -11.05
C THR A 3 46.62 -22.53 -11.38
N LYS A 4 47.08 -23.77 -11.39
CA LYS A 4 46.29 -24.97 -11.74
C LYS A 4 45.85 -25.79 -10.51
N ASP A 5 45.86 -25.23 -9.31
CA ASP A 5 45.71 -25.97 -8.05
C ASP A 5 44.30 -25.83 -7.40
N ALA A 6 43.24 -25.66 -8.19
CA ALA A 6 41.88 -25.38 -7.66
C ALA A 6 41.28 -26.53 -6.82
N ASP A 7 41.71 -27.77 -6.96
CA ASP A 7 41.05 -28.94 -6.32
C ASP A 7 41.71 -29.46 -5.03
N LYS A 8 42.94 -29.08 -4.75
CA LYS A 8 43.70 -29.65 -3.62
C LYS A 8 43.20 -29.29 -2.21
N LYS A 9 42.34 -28.28 -2.06
CA LYS A 9 41.87 -27.83 -0.77
C LYS A 9 40.53 -28.44 -0.33
N ARG A 10 39.82 -29.17 -1.18
CA ARG A 10 38.49 -29.73 -0.87
C ARG A 10 38.53 -30.85 0.17
N GLU A 11 39.61 -31.58 0.26
CA GLU A 11 39.80 -32.71 1.18
C GLU A 11 40.54 -32.31 2.47
N GLN A 12 40.91 -31.03 2.61
CA GLN A 12 41.63 -30.55 3.78
C GLN A 12 40.70 -30.47 4.97
N ILE A 13 40.99 -31.16 6.06
CA ILE A 13 40.28 -31.08 7.33
C ILE A 13 40.53 -29.69 7.94
N GLN A 14 39.46 -28.98 8.26
CA GLN A 14 39.49 -27.70 8.93
C GLN A 14 38.58 -27.76 10.15
N LEU A 15 39.00 -27.19 11.28
CA LEU A 15 38.23 -27.06 12.50
C LEU A 15 37.74 -25.61 12.59
N PHE A 16 36.40 -25.42 12.50
CA PHE A 16 35.76 -24.12 12.64
C PHE A 16 34.34 -24.30 13.24
N CYS A 17 33.84 -23.30 13.90
CA CYS A 17 32.43 -23.28 14.29
C CYS A 17 31.58 -22.59 13.18
N MET A 18 30.28 -22.84 13.19
CA MET A 18 29.39 -22.26 12.18
C MET A 18 29.36 -20.74 12.23
N ASP A 19 29.59 -20.17 13.42
CA ASP A 19 29.66 -18.73 13.59
C ASP A 19 30.85 -18.11 12.85
N ASP A 20 31.98 -18.80 12.75
CA ASP A 20 33.17 -18.32 12.02
C ASP A 20 32.98 -18.33 10.50
N MET A 21 32.06 -19.18 10.00
CA MET A 21 31.83 -19.33 8.54
C MET A 21 30.98 -18.22 7.96
N VAL A 22 30.20 -17.52 8.76
CA VAL A 22 29.32 -16.41 8.30
C VAL A 22 30.00 -15.07 8.59
N PRO A 23 30.32 -14.25 7.57
CA PRO A 23 30.96 -12.95 7.80
C PRO A 23 30.18 -12.06 8.76
N GLN A 24 30.87 -11.24 9.56
CA GLN A 24 30.24 -10.40 10.59
C GLN A 24 29.33 -9.31 9.99
N ASP A 25 29.62 -8.85 8.78
CA ASP A 25 28.83 -7.89 8.00
C ASP A 25 27.75 -8.53 7.13
N HIS A 26 27.57 -9.87 7.22
CA HIS A 26 26.54 -10.56 6.44
C HIS A 26 25.13 -10.09 6.84
N LEU A 27 24.28 -9.85 5.83
CA LEU A 27 22.93 -9.30 6.03
C LEU A 27 22.09 -10.04 7.08
N LEU A 28 22.16 -11.38 7.12
CA LEU A 28 21.38 -12.17 8.09
C LEU A 28 21.87 -11.98 9.52
N ARG A 29 23.19 -11.76 9.74
CA ARG A 29 23.69 -11.39 11.08
C ARG A 29 23.17 -10.02 11.52
N ILE A 30 23.23 -9.06 10.62
CA ILE A 30 22.74 -7.70 10.88
C ILE A 30 21.24 -7.72 11.19
N ILE A 31 20.47 -8.54 10.47
CA ILE A 31 19.02 -8.74 10.72
C ILE A 31 18.77 -9.46 12.05
N ASP A 32 19.52 -10.51 12.34
CA ASP A 32 19.33 -11.30 13.56
C ASP A 32 19.60 -10.48 14.83
N LYS A 33 20.63 -9.60 14.78
CA LYS A 33 20.93 -8.65 15.87
C LYS A 33 19.92 -7.47 15.96
N ALA A 34 19.20 -7.17 14.89
CA ALA A 34 18.34 -5.98 14.84
C ALA A 34 17.03 -6.14 15.61
N ILE A 35 16.55 -7.38 15.82
CA ILE A 35 15.29 -7.67 16.47
C ILE A 35 15.41 -8.94 17.31
N ASP A 36 14.78 -8.93 18.47
CA ASP A 36 14.59 -10.15 19.25
C ASP A 36 13.42 -10.95 18.68
N TRP A 37 13.70 -12.16 18.19
CA TRP A 37 12.69 -13.03 17.58
C TRP A 37 11.77 -13.73 18.58
N SER A 38 12.01 -13.59 19.89
CA SER A 38 11.21 -14.25 20.95
C SER A 38 9.74 -13.82 20.93
N PHE A 39 9.43 -12.63 20.42
CA PHE A 39 8.04 -12.16 20.28
C PHE A 39 7.17 -13.12 19.46
N ILE A 40 7.77 -13.96 18.60
CA ILE A 40 7.02 -14.96 17.83
C ILE A 40 6.39 -16.00 18.74
N TYR A 41 7.07 -16.39 19.83
CA TYR A 41 6.50 -17.33 20.80
C TYR A 41 5.21 -16.78 21.40
N GLU A 42 5.21 -15.52 21.85
CA GLU A 42 4.04 -14.85 22.41
C GLU A 42 2.85 -14.83 21.42
N LEU A 43 3.12 -14.63 20.14
CA LEU A 43 2.08 -14.57 19.09
C LEU A 43 1.46 -15.93 18.75
N VAL A 44 2.15 -17.03 19.04
CA VAL A 44 1.72 -18.36 18.59
C VAL A 44 1.46 -19.35 19.71
N GLU A 45 1.81 -19.04 20.96
CA GLU A 45 1.73 -19.95 22.12
C GLU A 45 0.35 -20.59 22.23
N GLU A 46 -0.72 -19.82 22.17
CA GLU A 46 -2.10 -20.29 22.25
C GLU A 46 -2.50 -21.26 21.13
N LYS A 47 -1.73 -21.34 20.05
CA LYS A 47 -2.00 -22.20 18.89
C LYS A 47 -1.30 -23.56 19.00
N TYR A 48 -0.58 -23.77 20.08
CA TYR A 48 0.12 -25.02 20.38
C TYR A 48 -0.47 -25.68 21.62
N SER A 49 -0.60 -27.01 21.61
CA SER A 49 -1.02 -27.75 22.80
C SER A 49 0.13 -27.81 23.78
N PRO A 50 -0.08 -27.50 25.09
CA PRO A 50 0.97 -27.59 26.11
C PRO A 50 1.42 -29.01 26.34
N ASP A 51 0.49 -30.00 26.36
CA ASP A 51 0.74 -31.33 26.91
C ASP A 51 0.49 -32.48 25.93
N GLN A 52 -0.01 -32.24 24.72
CA GLN A 52 -0.40 -33.33 23.82
C GLN A 52 0.29 -33.25 22.46
N GLY A 53 0.79 -34.40 21.99
CA GLY A 53 1.32 -34.58 20.64
C GLY A 53 2.84 -34.66 20.57
N ARG A 54 3.34 -34.93 19.34
CA ARG A 54 4.78 -34.93 19.07
C ARG A 54 5.34 -33.53 19.20
N PRO A 55 6.54 -33.33 19.77
CA PRO A 55 7.21 -32.04 19.81
C PRO A 55 7.20 -31.36 18.42
N SER A 56 6.75 -30.13 18.40
CA SER A 56 6.69 -29.34 17.18
C SER A 56 8.08 -28.81 16.81
N MET A 57 8.26 -28.43 15.54
CA MET A 57 9.39 -27.59 15.20
C MET A 57 9.25 -26.24 15.93
N ASP A 58 10.38 -25.68 16.31
CA ASP A 58 10.46 -24.34 16.88
C ASP A 58 9.72 -23.30 15.98
N PRO A 59 8.75 -22.55 16.55
CA PRO A 59 7.99 -21.54 15.81
C PRO A 59 8.86 -20.44 15.18
N VAL A 60 9.91 -20.00 15.86
CA VAL A 60 10.83 -18.99 15.34
C VAL A 60 11.52 -19.50 14.08
N THR A 61 12.09 -20.71 14.16
CA THR A 61 12.72 -21.36 12.97
C THR A 61 11.70 -21.54 11.84
N LEU A 62 10.46 -21.95 12.18
CA LEU A 62 9.39 -22.14 11.20
C LEU A 62 9.02 -20.85 10.46
N ILE A 63 9.00 -19.71 11.14
CA ILE A 63 8.69 -18.38 10.55
C ILE A 63 9.91 -17.79 9.82
N LYS A 64 11.14 -18.03 10.32
CA LYS A 64 12.36 -17.59 9.64
C LYS A 64 12.55 -18.23 8.25
N ILE A 65 12.01 -19.43 8.00
CA ILE A 65 12.08 -20.09 6.68
C ILE A 65 11.40 -19.25 5.57
N PRO A 66 10.09 -18.94 5.63
CA PRO A 66 9.48 -18.07 4.62
C PRO A 66 10.03 -16.63 4.67
N PHE A 67 10.58 -16.19 5.80
CA PHE A 67 11.27 -14.92 5.89
C PHE A 67 12.50 -14.88 4.96
N ILE A 68 13.35 -15.92 4.95
CA ILE A 68 14.44 -16.09 3.98
C ILE A 68 13.89 -16.06 2.55
N GLN A 69 12.80 -16.79 2.29
CA GLN A 69 12.19 -16.84 0.96
C GLN A 69 11.87 -15.44 0.43
N TYR A 70 11.19 -14.61 1.24
CA TYR A 70 10.76 -13.28 0.80
C TYR A 70 11.90 -12.25 0.86
N LEU A 71 12.82 -12.38 1.81
CA LEU A 71 13.99 -11.49 1.92
C LEU A 71 14.89 -11.57 0.67
N TYR A 72 15.07 -12.77 0.14
CA TYR A 72 15.93 -13.02 -1.03
C TYR A 72 15.14 -13.21 -2.34
N GLY A 73 13.82 -13.06 -2.31
CA GLY A 73 12.97 -13.18 -3.49
C GLY A 73 12.96 -14.59 -4.12
N ILE A 74 13.19 -15.63 -3.31
CA ILE A 74 13.22 -17.02 -3.79
C ILE A 74 11.82 -17.43 -4.25
N LYS A 75 11.73 -18.04 -5.44
CA LYS A 75 10.45 -18.22 -6.13
C LYS A 75 9.48 -19.19 -5.45
N SER A 76 9.97 -20.17 -4.69
CA SER A 76 9.12 -21.19 -4.08
C SER A 76 9.71 -21.76 -2.80
N MET A 77 8.87 -22.26 -1.89
CA MET A 77 9.28 -22.93 -0.67
C MET A 77 10.18 -24.16 -0.96
N ARG A 78 9.91 -24.90 -2.03
CA ARG A 78 10.77 -26.03 -2.43
C ARG A 78 12.19 -25.57 -2.77
N GLN A 79 12.33 -24.46 -3.47
CA GLN A 79 13.64 -23.89 -3.79
C GLN A 79 14.31 -23.33 -2.52
N THR A 80 13.54 -22.68 -1.67
CA THR A 80 14.04 -22.16 -0.39
C THR A 80 14.67 -23.26 0.46
N ILE A 81 14.00 -24.40 0.60
CA ILE A 81 14.55 -25.54 1.35
C ILE A 81 15.84 -26.06 0.74
N LYS A 82 15.88 -26.21 -0.60
CA LYS A 82 17.11 -26.65 -1.30
C LYS A 82 18.29 -25.69 -1.11
N GLU A 83 18.02 -24.40 -1.06
CA GLU A 83 19.05 -23.40 -0.78
C GLU A 83 19.49 -23.43 0.69
N ILE A 84 18.58 -23.63 1.63
CA ILE A 84 18.91 -23.82 3.06
C ILE A 84 19.80 -25.07 3.26
N GLU A 85 19.59 -26.13 2.50
CA GLU A 85 20.39 -27.36 2.60
C GLU A 85 21.88 -27.11 2.37
N VAL A 86 22.24 -26.16 1.50
CA VAL A 86 23.61 -25.92 1.05
C VAL A 86 24.20 -24.57 1.47
N ASN A 87 23.37 -23.65 1.98
CA ASN A 87 23.82 -22.30 2.35
C ASN A 87 24.05 -22.17 3.85
N VAL A 88 25.30 -22.00 4.23
CA VAL A 88 25.72 -21.90 5.64
C VAL A 88 25.08 -20.71 6.35
N ALA A 89 24.96 -19.55 5.71
CA ALA A 89 24.37 -18.36 6.32
C ALA A 89 22.87 -18.54 6.59
N TYR A 90 22.16 -19.28 5.73
CA TYR A 90 20.74 -19.59 5.96
C TYR A 90 20.57 -20.56 7.12
N ARG A 91 21.44 -21.62 7.19
CA ARG A 91 21.44 -22.57 8.30
C ARG A 91 21.75 -21.87 9.62
N TRP A 92 22.78 -21.03 9.65
CA TRP A 92 23.15 -20.23 10.81
C TRP A 92 21.98 -19.37 11.29
N PHE A 93 21.29 -18.65 10.40
CA PHE A 93 20.15 -17.79 10.74
C PHE A 93 18.97 -18.58 11.30
N LEU A 94 18.80 -19.85 10.91
CA LEU A 94 17.76 -20.75 11.40
C LEU A 94 18.15 -21.47 12.68
N GLY A 95 19.40 -21.35 13.15
CA GLY A 95 19.93 -22.11 14.29
C GLY A 95 20.12 -23.59 14.00
N LEU A 96 20.32 -23.96 12.71
CA LEU A 96 20.59 -25.35 12.28
C LEU A 96 22.09 -25.56 12.14
N ASP A 97 22.63 -26.69 12.65
CA ASP A 97 24.01 -27.05 12.38
C ASP A 97 24.21 -27.64 10.97
N MET A 98 25.43 -28.00 10.59
CA MET A 98 25.75 -28.53 9.25
C MET A 98 25.10 -29.89 8.96
N PHE A 99 24.80 -30.68 9.99
CA PHE A 99 24.25 -32.03 9.89
C PHE A 99 22.75 -32.09 10.20
N ASP A 100 22.19 -31.03 10.74
CA ASP A 100 20.77 -30.97 11.04
C ASP A 100 19.94 -31.15 9.77
N LYS A 101 18.88 -31.95 9.92
CA LYS A 101 17.93 -32.19 8.84
C LYS A 101 17.07 -30.95 8.58
N VAL A 102 17.21 -30.36 7.40
CA VAL A 102 16.33 -29.26 6.99
C VAL A 102 14.89 -29.75 6.85
N PRO A 103 13.90 -28.99 7.33
CA PRO A 103 12.49 -29.38 7.24
C PRO A 103 12.05 -29.57 5.79
N HIS A 104 11.13 -30.51 5.58
CA HIS A 104 10.55 -30.69 4.25
C HIS A 104 9.73 -29.46 3.81
N PHE A 105 9.74 -29.11 2.54
CA PHE A 105 9.06 -27.90 2.02
C PHE A 105 7.56 -27.84 2.31
N THR A 106 6.88 -28.97 2.61
CA THR A 106 5.47 -28.99 3.00
C THR A 106 5.24 -28.67 4.48
N THR A 107 6.29 -28.67 5.30
CA THR A 107 6.17 -28.49 6.76
C THR A 107 5.56 -27.15 7.10
N PHE A 108 6.07 -26.06 6.51
CA PHE A 108 5.48 -24.73 6.69
C PHE A 108 4.02 -24.70 6.22
N GLY A 109 3.72 -25.21 5.03
CA GLY A 109 2.36 -25.21 4.48
C GLY A 109 1.36 -26.00 5.34
N LYS A 110 1.78 -27.13 5.93
CA LYS A 110 0.94 -27.90 6.87
C LYS A 110 0.68 -27.14 8.17
N ASN A 111 1.71 -26.51 8.74
CA ASN A 111 1.56 -25.67 9.93
C ASN A 111 0.70 -24.44 9.64
N TYR A 112 0.92 -23.78 8.51
CA TYR A 112 0.07 -22.67 8.07
C TYR A 112 -1.40 -23.08 8.04
N THR A 113 -1.75 -24.17 7.37
CA THR A 113 -3.15 -24.60 7.24
C THR A 113 -3.77 -25.01 8.57
N ARG A 114 -2.99 -25.58 9.49
CA ARG A 114 -3.51 -26.10 10.76
C ARG A 114 -3.59 -25.05 11.88
N ARG A 115 -2.69 -24.05 11.88
CA ARG A 115 -2.50 -23.12 13.01
C ARG A 115 -2.62 -21.64 12.62
N PHE A 116 -2.13 -21.26 11.45
CA PHE A 116 -1.94 -19.84 11.09
C PHE A 116 -2.95 -19.34 10.08
N LYS A 117 -3.66 -20.23 9.38
CA LYS A 117 -4.74 -19.86 8.48
C LYS A 117 -5.85 -19.20 9.28
N ASP A 118 -6.45 -18.17 8.69
CA ASP A 118 -7.54 -17.42 9.30
C ASP A 118 -7.14 -16.69 10.62
N THR A 119 -5.84 -16.40 10.77
CA THR A 119 -5.29 -15.56 11.85
C THR A 119 -4.58 -14.35 11.25
N ASP A 120 -4.42 -13.31 12.05
CA ASP A 120 -3.69 -12.08 11.72
C ASP A 120 -2.19 -12.14 12.05
N LEU A 121 -1.64 -13.34 12.31
CA LEU A 121 -0.26 -13.56 12.73
C LEU A 121 0.76 -12.79 11.87
N PHE A 122 0.63 -12.81 10.56
CA PHE A 122 1.60 -12.19 9.66
C PHE A 122 1.49 -10.66 9.63
N GLU A 123 0.31 -10.14 9.90
CA GLU A 123 0.09 -8.71 10.15
C GLU A 123 0.69 -8.30 11.50
N GLN A 124 0.51 -9.10 12.54
CA GLN A 124 1.12 -8.87 13.85
C GLN A 124 2.65 -8.89 13.79
N ILE A 125 3.26 -9.82 13.03
CA ILE A 125 4.71 -9.84 12.78
C ILE A 125 5.16 -8.55 12.10
N PHE A 126 4.44 -8.10 11.08
CA PHE A 126 4.73 -6.82 10.41
C PHE A 126 4.63 -5.65 11.40
N THR A 127 3.58 -5.61 12.20
CA THR A 127 3.34 -4.55 13.21
C THR A 127 4.45 -4.51 14.26
N LYS A 128 4.86 -5.66 14.79
CA LYS A 128 5.97 -5.75 15.76
C LYS A 128 7.28 -5.19 15.20
N ILE A 129 7.60 -5.50 13.94
CA ILE A 129 8.77 -4.93 13.27
C ILE A 129 8.63 -3.43 13.06
N LEU A 130 7.44 -2.95 12.73
CA LEU A 130 7.18 -1.52 12.58
C LEU A 130 7.28 -0.78 13.92
N GLU A 131 6.79 -1.37 15.02
CA GLU A 131 6.95 -0.84 16.39
C GLU A 131 8.42 -0.64 16.74
N GLU A 132 9.30 -1.60 16.38
CA GLU A 132 10.74 -1.45 16.56
C GLU A 132 11.30 -0.24 15.76
N CYS A 133 10.80 -0.02 14.54
CA CYS A 133 11.20 1.16 13.76
C CYS A 133 10.78 2.47 14.44
N TYR A 134 9.60 2.52 15.05
CA TYR A 134 9.13 3.67 15.84
C TYR A 134 9.97 3.89 17.11
N LYS A 135 10.31 2.84 17.86
CA LYS A 135 11.18 2.93 19.06
C LYS A 135 12.53 3.58 18.73
N PHE A 136 13.08 3.32 17.54
CA PHE A 136 14.32 3.92 17.06
C PHE A 136 14.15 5.32 16.44
N LYS A 137 12.94 5.89 16.47
CA LYS A 137 12.61 7.22 15.91
C LYS A 137 13.01 7.36 14.43
N LEU A 138 12.81 6.29 13.66
CA LEU A 138 13.16 6.24 12.24
C LEU A 138 11.97 6.57 11.34
N VAL A 139 10.76 6.40 11.84
CA VAL A 139 9.49 6.59 11.12
C VAL A 139 8.96 7.99 11.40
N ASP A 140 8.57 8.69 10.34
CA ASP A 140 7.92 10.00 10.42
C ASP A 140 6.56 9.94 9.70
N PRO A 141 5.45 9.68 10.42
CA PRO A 141 4.14 9.51 9.81
C PRO A 141 3.45 10.83 9.45
N THR A 142 4.12 11.98 9.57
CA THR A 142 3.51 13.29 9.26
C THR A 142 3.15 13.45 7.78
N GLU A 143 3.94 12.86 6.89
CA GLU A 143 3.74 12.85 5.44
C GLU A 143 3.65 11.41 4.94
N VAL A 144 2.44 10.99 4.56
CA VAL A 144 2.14 9.61 4.17
C VAL A 144 1.82 9.52 2.69
N PHE A 145 2.54 8.67 1.98
CA PHE A 145 2.33 8.35 0.58
C PHE A 145 1.49 7.10 0.45
N VAL A 146 0.39 7.19 -0.27
CA VAL A 146 -0.53 6.06 -0.52
C VAL A 146 -0.60 5.76 -2.00
N ASP A 147 -0.48 4.49 -2.34
CA ASP A 147 -0.62 3.99 -3.71
C ASP A 147 -0.98 2.51 -3.71
N ALA A 148 -1.37 1.99 -4.86
CA ALA A 148 -1.68 0.58 -5.04
C ALA A 148 -0.80 -0.07 -6.11
N THR A 149 -0.43 -1.32 -5.87
CA THR A 149 0.26 -2.11 -6.88
C THR A 149 -0.42 -3.45 -7.09
N HIS A 150 -0.41 -3.94 -8.33
CA HIS A 150 -1.03 -5.20 -8.69
C HIS A 150 -0.01 -6.34 -8.69
N VAL A 151 -0.38 -7.42 -7.99
CA VAL A 151 0.38 -8.67 -7.96
C VAL A 151 -0.41 -9.72 -8.74
N LYS A 152 0.19 -10.25 -9.80
CA LYS A 152 -0.45 -11.26 -10.64
C LYS A 152 -0.76 -12.52 -9.83
N ALA A 153 -2.02 -12.95 -9.85
CA ALA A 153 -2.50 -14.15 -9.18
C ALA A 153 -2.05 -15.43 -9.89
N LYS A 154 -2.02 -16.55 -9.15
CA LYS A 154 -1.83 -17.88 -9.69
C LYS A 154 -3.14 -18.37 -10.32
N ALA A 155 -3.53 -17.79 -11.44
CA ALA A 155 -4.74 -18.08 -12.13
C ALA A 155 -4.52 -18.28 -13.63
N ASN A 156 -5.30 -19.18 -14.24
CA ASN A 156 -5.28 -19.37 -15.68
C ASN A 156 -6.31 -18.44 -16.32
N ASN A 157 -5.84 -17.50 -17.14
CA ASN A 157 -6.70 -16.53 -17.83
C ASN A 157 -7.72 -17.15 -18.78
N LYS A 158 -7.51 -18.41 -19.22
CA LYS A 158 -8.45 -19.15 -20.08
C LYS A 158 -9.50 -19.91 -19.28
N LYS A 159 -9.28 -20.18 -17.98
CA LYS A 159 -10.21 -20.85 -17.09
C LYS A 159 -10.93 -19.83 -16.23
N MET A 160 -11.98 -19.23 -16.79
CA MET A 160 -12.80 -18.23 -16.12
C MET A 160 -14.28 -18.59 -16.23
N GLN A 161 -15.04 -18.12 -15.26
CA GLN A 161 -16.51 -18.18 -15.24
C GLN A 161 -17.07 -16.79 -15.01
N LYS A 162 -18.29 -16.56 -15.44
CA LYS A 162 -19.03 -15.34 -15.07
C LYS A 162 -19.63 -15.55 -13.69
N ARG A 163 -19.49 -14.58 -12.83
CA ARG A 163 -20.06 -14.54 -11.49
C ARG A 163 -20.84 -13.24 -11.33
N ILE A 164 -22.03 -13.35 -10.74
CA ILE A 164 -22.75 -12.16 -10.28
C ILE A 164 -22.10 -11.73 -8.99
N ALA A 165 -21.51 -10.55 -8.96
CA ALA A 165 -20.90 -9.95 -7.77
C ALA A 165 -21.69 -8.71 -7.37
N LYS A 166 -22.04 -8.61 -6.08
CA LYS A 166 -22.52 -7.35 -5.52
C LYS A 166 -21.37 -6.37 -5.54
N GLN A 167 -21.60 -5.17 -6.08
CA GLN A 167 -20.62 -4.10 -5.94
C GLN A 167 -20.53 -3.70 -4.47
N GLU A 168 -19.31 -3.57 -3.96
CA GLU A 168 -19.13 -3.01 -2.62
C GLU A 168 -19.68 -1.59 -2.59
N ALA A 169 -20.47 -1.29 -1.55
CA ALA A 169 -20.95 0.05 -1.26
C ALA A 169 -19.76 1.00 -1.05
N LEU A 170 -19.92 2.24 -1.41
CA LEU A 170 -18.93 3.27 -1.09
C LEU A 170 -18.97 3.48 0.43
N PHE A 171 -17.81 3.53 1.10
CA PHE A 171 -17.73 3.71 2.56
C PHE A 171 -18.42 4.97 3.06
N TYR A 172 -18.70 5.92 2.18
CA TYR A 172 -19.39 7.18 2.47
C TYR A 172 -20.83 7.24 1.92
N GLU A 173 -21.39 6.11 1.46
CA GLU A 173 -22.70 6.07 0.78
C GLU A 173 -23.83 6.60 1.67
N ASP A 174 -23.87 6.20 2.93
CA ASP A 174 -24.89 6.65 3.89
C ASP A 174 -24.78 8.16 4.21
N ILE A 175 -23.53 8.65 4.33
CA ILE A 175 -23.29 10.07 4.56
C ILE A 175 -23.71 10.87 3.33
N LEU A 176 -23.33 10.40 2.15
CA LEU A 176 -23.69 11.02 0.88
C LEU A 176 -25.21 11.07 0.70
N ARG A 177 -25.91 9.99 1.03
CA ARG A 177 -27.38 9.96 0.94
C ARG A 177 -28.03 11.01 1.82
N LYS A 178 -27.60 11.15 3.06
CA LYS A 178 -28.10 12.19 3.97
C LYS A 178 -27.86 13.61 3.43
N GLU A 179 -26.69 13.86 2.84
CA GLU A 179 -26.38 15.16 2.23
C GLU A 179 -27.21 15.42 0.96
N ILE A 180 -27.46 14.38 0.15
CA ILE A 180 -28.36 14.49 -1.01
C ILE A 180 -29.76 14.83 -0.57
N ASP A 181 -30.31 14.15 0.43
CA ASP A 181 -31.67 14.37 0.91
C ASP A 181 -31.80 15.76 1.51
N LYS A 182 -30.82 16.23 2.27
CA LYS A 182 -30.72 17.58 2.81
C LYS A 182 -30.69 18.66 1.70
N ASP A 183 -29.85 18.44 0.67
CA ASP A 183 -29.76 19.34 -0.47
C ASP A 183 -31.07 19.39 -1.27
N ARG A 184 -31.73 18.24 -1.45
CA ARG A 184 -33.01 18.16 -2.14
C ARG A 184 -34.13 18.85 -1.36
N ASP A 185 -34.13 18.69 -0.04
CA ASP A 185 -35.08 19.37 0.85
C ASP A 185 -34.92 20.89 0.79
N ALA A 186 -33.68 21.39 0.83
CA ALA A 186 -33.39 22.82 0.67
C ALA A 186 -33.87 23.40 -0.68
N HIS A 187 -34.04 22.55 -1.70
CA HIS A 187 -34.58 22.93 -3.01
C HIS A 187 -36.02 22.49 -3.24
N GLU A 188 -36.78 22.20 -2.19
CA GLU A 188 -38.19 21.75 -2.25
C GLU A 188 -38.41 20.52 -3.13
N LYS A 189 -37.41 19.62 -3.21
CA LYS A 189 -37.48 18.35 -3.98
C LYS A 189 -37.80 17.19 -3.04
N LYS A 190 -38.59 16.23 -3.51
CA LYS A 190 -38.85 14.99 -2.77
C LYS A 190 -37.54 14.20 -2.52
N PRO A 191 -37.39 13.55 -1.36
CA PRO A 191 -36.26 12.67 -1.11
C PRO A 191 -36.16 11.55 -2.17
N LEU A 192 -34.99 10.99 -2.32
CA LEU A 192 -34.79 9.88 -3.27
C LEU A 192 -35.53 8.64 -2.78
N LYS A 193 -36.32 8.04 -3.66
CA LYS A 193 -36.95 6.73 -3.39
C LYS A 193 -35.89 5.66 -3.20
N ASP A 194 -36.16 4.72 -2.31
CA ASP A 194 -35.33 3.53 -2.14
C ASP A 194 -35.34 2.67 -3.43
N LYS A 195 -34.30 1.89 -3.63
CA LYS A 195 -34.13 1.09 -4.88
C LYS A 195 -35.13 -0.07 -5.01
N ASP A 196 -35.73 -0.47 -3.91
CA ASP A 196 -36.66 -1.60 -3.87
C ASP A 196 -38.03 -1.28 -4.47
N ASP A 197 -38.32 0.01 -4.75
CA ASP A 197 -39.62 0.46 -5.28
C ASP A 197 -39.68 0.62 -6.83
N ASP A 198 -38.58 0.45 -7.55
CA ASP A 198 -38.54 0.62 -9.01
C ASP A 198 -38.09 -0.68 -9.73
N ASP A 199 -39.00 -1.64 -9.84
CA ASP A 199 -38.94 -2.66 -10.89
C ASP A 199 -39.11 -2.00 -12.28
N HIS A 200 -38.08 -2.01 -13.09
CA HIS A 200 -37.95 -1.63 -14.50
C HIS A 200 -37.09 -0.39 -14.81
N LYS A 201 -35.79 -0.57 -14.87
CA LYS A 201 -34.85 -0.22 -15.95
C LYS A 201 -33.40 -0.21 -15.45
N PRO A 202 -32.42 -0.86 -16.12
CA PRO A 202 -31.03 -0.77 -15.71
C PRO A 202 -30.47 0.59 -16.11
N SER A 203 -30.36 1.52 -15.16
CA SER A 203 -29.59 2.74 -15.33
C SER A 203 -28.21 2.57 -14.74
N SER A 204 -27.19 2.84 -15.52
CA SER A 204 -25.77 2.88 -15.15
C SER A 204 -25.51 3.92 -14.08
N GLY A 205 -25.45 3.55 -12.80
CA GLY A 205 -25.08 4.46 -11.73
C GLY A 205 -25.17 3.82 -10.35
N SER A 206 -24.04 3.59 -9.78
CA SER A 206 -23.62 3.30 -8.40
C SER A 206 -24.70 3.05 -7.34
N GLY A 207 -24.63 1.92 -6.74
CA GLY A 207 -25.31 1.48 -5.53
C GLY A 207 -25.85 0.06 -5.70
N GLY A 208 -25.22 -0.96 -5.11
CA GLY A 208 -25.72 -2.32 -4.96
C GLY A 208 -26.16 -3.07 -6.24
N SER A 209 -25.81 -2.62 -7.43
CA SER A 209 -26.16 -3.33 -8.67
C SER A 209 -25.30 -4.59 -8.80
N GLU A 210 -25.97 -5.70 -8.99
CA GLU A 210 -25.32 -6.94 -9.40
C GLU A 210 -24.66 -6.72 -10.76
N LYS A 211 -23.36 -6.98 -10.82
CA LYS A 211 -22.57 -6.87 -12.05
C LYS A 211 -21.98 -8.22 -12.38
N GLU A 212 -22.12 -8.63 -13.64
CA GLU A 212 -21.41 -9.79 -14.15
C GLU A 212 -19.90 -9.54 -14.17
N GLU A 213 -19.16 -10.28 -13.35
CA GLU A 213 -17.69 -10.20 -13.29
C GLU A 213 -17.06 -11.51 -13.77
N LYS A 214 -15.87 -11.39 -14.36
CA LYS A 214 -15.04 -12.54 -14.69
C LYS A 214 -14.34 -13.01 -13.43
N SER A 215 -14.58 -14.24 -13.01
CA SER A 215 -13.93 -14.90 -11.88
C SER A 215 -13.06 -16.06 -12.35
N SER A 216 -11.90 -16.23 -11.74
CA SER A 216 -11.02 -17.37 -11.99
C SER A 216 -11.56 -18.62 -11.30
N THR A 217 -11.58 -19.76 -11.99
CA THR A 217 -11.91 -21.05 -11.36
C THR A 217 -10.78 -21.57 -10.46
N THR A 218 -9.56 -21.10 -10.64
CA THR A 218 -8.37 -21.51 -9.86
C THR A 218 -8.21 -20.68 -8.61
N ASP A 219 -8.44 -19.38 -8.71
CA ASP A 219 -8.31 -18.40 -7.60
C ASP A 219 -9.51 -17.43 -7.65
N PRO A 220 -10.66 -17.82 -7.10
CA PRO A 220 -11.90 -17.03 -7.19
C PRO A 220 -11.85 -15.68 -6.45
N GLU A 221 -10.93 -15.52 -5.51
CA GLU A 221 -10.75 -14.27 -4.72
C GLU A 221 -9.89 -13.24 -5.46
N SER A 222 -9.22 -13.64 -6.55
CA SER A 222 -8.49 -12.70 -7.41
C SER A 222 -9.45 -11.97 -8.36
N GLY A 223 -9.12 -10.70 -8.66
CA GLY A 223 -9.92 -9.88 -9.57
C GLY A 223 -9.34 -9.81 -10.97
N TRP A 224 -10.22 -9.69 -11.98
CA TRP A 224 -9.83 -9.50 -13.37
C TRP A 224 -9.39 -8.07 -13.62
N PHE A 225 -8.09 -7.85 -13.79
CA PHE A 225 -7.45 -6.56 -13.93
C PHE A 225 -6.98 -6.31 -15.37
N HIS A 226 -7.28 -5.12 -15.88
CA HIS A 226 -6.81 -4.64 -17.18
C HIS A 226 -5.61 -3.71 -16.99
N LYS A 227 -4.47 -4.08 -17.56
CA LYS A 227 -3.26 -3.27 -17.54
C LYS A 227 -2.95 -2.76 -18.96
N GLY A 228 -3.37 -1.52 -19.24
CA GLY A 228 -3.24 -0.94 -20.56
C GLY A 228 -4.12 -1.66 -21.60
N GLU A 229 -3.95 -1.32 -22.87
CA GLU A 229 -4.84 -1.77 -23.95
C GLU A 229 -4.77 -3.28 -24.26
N HIS A 230 -3.69 -3.98 -23.86
CA HIS A 230 -3.42 -5.32 -24.36
C HIS A 230 -3.20 -6.42 -23.31
N LYS A 231 -3.22 -6.12 -22.01
CA LYS A 231 -2.94 -7.12 -20.97
C LYS A 231 -4.01 -7.17 -19.90
N SER A 232 -4.80 -8.23 -19.94
CA SER A 232 -5.74 -8.55 -18.88
C SER A 232 -5.26 -9.78 -18.12
N VAL A 233 -5.23 -9.71 -16.79
CA VAL A 233 -4.77 -10.78 -15.92
C VAL A 233 -5.59 -10.82 -14.64
N PHE A 234 -5.68 -11.98 -14.01
CA PHE A 234 -6.15 -12.06 -12.64
C PHE A 234 -5.06 -11.56 -11.71
N ALA A 235 -5.40 -10.66 -10.79
CA ALA A 235 -4.47 -10.03 -9.88
C ALA A 235 -5.13 -9.68 -8.54
N TYR A 236 -4.28 -9.44 -7.54
CA TYR A 236 -4.63 -8.76 -6.31
C TYR A 236 -4.11 -7.32 -6.36
N SER A 237 -4.92 -6.36 -5.93
CA SER A 237 -4.48 -4.99 -5.64
C SER A 237 -3.97 -4.93 -4.22
N VAL A 238 -2.73 -4.46 -4.03
CA VAL A 238 -2.12 -4.24 -2.72
C VAL A 238 -1.99 -2.74 -2.54
N GLN A 239 -2.86 -2.17 -1.73
CA GLN A 239 -2.75 -0.78 -1.31
C GLN A 239 -1.75 -0.68 -0.17
N THR A 240 -0.88 0.29 -0.23
CA THR A 240 0.24 0.46 0.69
C THR A 240 0.36 1.92 1.09
N ALA A 241 0.65 2.15 2.36
CA ALA A 241 1.04 3.44 2.88
C ALA A 241 2.49 3.40 3.35
N CYS A 242 3.27 4.42 3.00
CA CYS A 242 4.62 4.60 3.52
C CYS A 242 4.87 6.06 3.89
N ASP A 243 5.85 6.30 4.77
CA ASP A 243 6.32 7.65 5.08
C ASP A 243 7.27 8.19 4.00
N LYS A 244 7.71 9.44 4.14
CA LYS A 244 8.67 10.08 3.23
C LYS A 244 10.03 9.38 3.16
N ASN A 245 10.38 8.62 4.17
CA ASN A 245 11.60 7.84 4.22
C ASN A 245 11.42 6.44 3.60
N GLY A 246 10.20 6.09 3.16
CA GLY A 246 9.87 4.77 2.60
C GLY A 246 9.76 3.66 3.65
N TRP A 247 9.40 3.97 4.90
CA TRP A 247 8.95 3.00 5.88
C TRP A 247 7.51 2.63 5.60
N ILE A 248 7.21 1.34 5.48
CA ILE A 248 5.87 0.87 5.25
C ILE A 248 5.10 0.96 6.57
N LEU A 249 4.00 1.71 6.55
CA LEU A 249 3.16 1.98 7.72
C LEU A 249 1.95 1.04 7.80
N GLY A 250 1.44 0.63 6.66
CA GLY A 250 0.28 -0.25 6.58
C GLY A 250 -0.02 -0.69 5.15
N TYR A 251 -0.86 -1.71 5.03
CA TYR A 251 -1.29 -2.25 3.75
C TYR A 251 -2.66 -2.93 3.84
N THR A 252 -3.34 -3.02 2.68
CA THR A 252 -4.54 -3.84 2.49
C THR A 252 -4.48 -4.59 1.17
N ILE A 253 -5.22 -5.69 1.08
CA ILE A 253 -5.25 -6.56 -0.10
C ILE A 253 -6.68 -6.72 -0.55
N ASN A 254 -6.90 -6.46 -1.84
CA ASN A 254 -8.21 -6.49 -2.46
C ASN A 254 -8.15 -7.22 -3.81
N PRO A 255 -9.27 -7.71 -4.34
CA PRO A 255 -9.34 -8.18 -5.72
C PRO A 255 -8.88 -7.09 -6.69
N GLY A 256 -8.13 -7.46 -7.72
CA GLY A 256 -7.49 -6.49 -8.63
C GLY A 256 -8.46 -5.71 -9.54
N ASN A 257 -9.74 -6.07 -9.56
CA ASN A 257 -10.79 -5.36 -10.30
C ASN A 257 -11.47 -4.24 -9.49
N TYR A 258 -11.18 -4.14 -8.18
CA TYR A 258 -11.74 -3.07 -7.35
C TYR A 258 -10.95 -1.78 -7.56
N HIS A 259 -11.69 -0.68 -7.65
CA HIS A 259 -11.08 0.65 -7.76
C HIS A 259 -10.48 1.07 -6.41
N ASP A 260 -9.28 1.63 -6.43
CA ASP A 260 -8.52 1.97 -5.24
C ASP A 260 -9.26 2.90 -4.28
N SER A 261 -10.10 3.81 -4.79
CA SER A 261 -10.93 4.69 -3.97
C SER A 261 -12.01 3.97 -3.16
N ARG A 262 -12.49 2.80 -3.60
CA ARG A 262 -13.51 2.03 -2.88
C ARG A 262 -12.92 1.29 -1.68
N THR A 263 -11.68 0.85 -1.81
CA THR A 263 -10.98 0.03 -0.82
C THR A 263 -10.07 0.87 0.10
N PHE A 264 -10.00 2.17 -0.13
CA PHE A 264 -9.16 3.12 0.62
C PHE A 264 -9.44 3.11 2.13
N LYS A 265 -10.73 3.06 2.52
CA LYS A 265 -11.14 3.13 3.93
C LYS A 265 -10.48 2.04 4.78
N GLY A 266 -10.38 0.82 4.27
CA GLY A 266 -9.74 -0.28 4.99
C GLY A 266 -8.24 -0.05 5.26
N LEU A 267 -7.53 0.65 4.36
CA LEU A 267 -6.16 1.08 4.62
C LEU A 267 -6.12 2.26 5.60
N TYR A 268 -7.00 3.24 5.39
CA TYR A 268 -7.06 4.44 6.22
C TYR A 268 -7.34 4.11 7.70
N ASP A 269 -8.23 3.17 7.98
CA ASP A 269 -8.53 2.73 9.34
C ASP A 269 -7.32 2.12 10.06
N LYS A 270 -6.46 1.39 9.33
CA LYS A 270 -5.20 0.87 9.86
C LYS A 270 -4.17 1.96 10.17
N LEU A 271 -4.31 3.12 9.56
CA LEU A 271 -3.43 4.28 9.77
C LEU A 271 -4.00 5.27 10.81
N SER A 272 -5.16 4.95 11.39
CA SER A 272 -5.80 5.81 12.39
C SER A 272 -4.88 6.01 13.61
N GLY A 273 -4.76 7.26 14.07
CA GLY A 273 -4.03 7.59 15.29
C GLY A 273 -2.50 7.71 15.17
N ILE A 274 -1.89 7.46 14.00
CA ILE A 274 -0.42 7.57 13.84
C ILE A 274 0.10 9.00 13.67
N GLY A 275 -0.79 10.01 13.58
CA GLY A 275 -0.41 11.42 13.51
C GLY A 275 -0.13 11.95 12.10
N ILE A 276 -0.89 11.50 11.11
CA ILE A 276 -0.80 11.98 9.72
C ILE A 276 -1.20 13.44 9.65
N LYS A 277 -0.40 14.27 8.98
CA LYS A 277 -0.73 15.67 8.66
C LYS A 277 -1.05 15.85 7.18
N THR A 278 -0.30 15.18 6.31
CA THR A 278 -0.49 15.25 4.86
C THR A 278 -0.53 13.85 4.27
N LEU A 279 -1.56 13.58 3.47
CA LEU A 279 -1.70 12.32 2.75
C LEU A 279 -1.57 12.57 1.25
N ILE A 280 -0.56 11.93 0.64
CA ILE A 280 -0.21 12.08 -0.77
C ILE A 280 -0.64 10.84 -1.53
N ALA A 281 -1.55 10.98 -2.50
CA ALA A 281 -2.04 9.84 -3.27
C ALA A 281 -2.19 10.20 -4.76
N ASP A 282 -2.41 9.18 -5.60
CA ASP A 282 -2.57 9.37 -7.03
C ASP A 282 -3.98 9.87 -7.42
N ALA A 283 -4.19 10.08 -8.73
CA ALA A 283 -5.47 10.55 -9.28
C ALA A 283 -6.63 9.57 -9.06
N GLY A 284 -6.36 8.29 -8.78
CA GLY A 284 -7.37 7.27 -8.49
C GLY A 284 -8.06 7.50 -7.15
N TYR A 285 -7.37 8.13 -6.21
CA TYR A 285 -7.91 8.47 -4.89
C TYR A 285 -8.60 9.85 -4.85
N LYS A 286 -8.46 10.67 -5.90
CA LYS A 286 -9.09 11.99 -5.96
C LYS A 286 -10.59 11.87 -6.24
N VAL A 287 -11.36 11.60 -5.20
CA VAL A 287 -12.83 11.52 -5.21
C VAL A 287 -13.41 12.32 -4.03
N PRO A 288 -14.61 12.91 -4.19
CA PRO A 288 -15.17 13.81 -3.17
C PRO A 288 -15.28 13.20 -1.77
N GLY A 289 -15.63 11.91 -1.66
CA GLY A 289 -15.76 11.25 -0.36
C GLY A 289 -14.43 11.05 0.37
N ILE A 290 -13.33 10.80 -0.33
CA ILE A 290 -11.99 10.72 0.27
C ILE A 290 -11.50 12.11 0.65
N ALA A 291 -11.70 13.12 -0.22
CA ALA A 291 -11.34 14.50 0.08
C ALA A 291 -12.04 14.99 1.35
N LYS A 292 -13.36 14.76 1.46
CA LYS A 292 -14.15 15.09 2.65
C LYS A 292 -13.62 14.38 3.89
N LEU A 293 -13.43 13.06 3.84
CA LEU A 293 -12.93 12.27 4.97
C LEU A 293 -11.61 12.84 5.51
N LEU A 294 -10.63 13.09 4.64
CA LEU A 294 -9.33 13.58 5.05
C LEU A 294 -9.38 14.98 5.62
N ILE A 295 -10.12 15.90 4.99
CA ILE A 295 -10.23 17.30 5.45
C ILE A 295 -10.98 17.37 6.77
N ASP A 296 -12.06 16.62 6.93
CA ASP A 296 -12.82 16.57 8.18
C ASP A 296 -11.99 16.02 9.36
N ASP A 297 -11.09 15.07 9.08
CA ASP A 297 -10.14 14.54 10.07
C ASP A 297 -8.89 15.45 10.26
N GLY A 298 -8.85 16.63 9.64
CA GLY A 298 -7.75 17.59 9.75
C GLY A 298 -6.49 17.19 8.99
N ILE A 299 -6.59 16.26 8.04
CA ILE A 299 -5.47 15.81 7.20
C ILE A 299 -5.50 16.55 5.87
N THR A 300 -4.37 17.08 5.45
CA THR A 300 -4.19 17.76 4.16
C THR A 300 -4.11 16.74 3.03
N PRO A 301 -5.09 16.64 2.12
CA PRO A 301 -5.02 15.74 0.97
C PRO A 301 -4.22 16.37 -0.17
N LEU A 302 -3.19 15.67 -0.64
CA LEU A 302 -2.40 16.09 -1.78
C LEU A 302 -2.61 15.15 -2.98
N PHE A 303 -3.40 15.59 -3.95
CA PHE A 303 -3.72 14.87 -5.16
C PHE A 303 -3.18 15.59 -6.41
N PRO A 304 -2.90 14.86 -7.50
CA PRO A 304 -2.47 15.49 -8.74
C PRO A 304 -3.63 16.19 -9.46
N TYR A 305 -3.28 17.03 -10.44
CA TYR A 305 -4.27 17.54 -11.36
C TYR A 305 -4.88 16.41 -12.19
N LYS A 306 -6.20 16.37 -12.24
CA LYS A 306 -6.94 15.46 -13.10
C LYS A 306 -7.56 16.28 -14.24
N ARG A 307 -7.07 16.08 -15.46
CA ARG A 307 -7.58 16.78 -16.64
C ARG A 307 -9.06 16.42 -16.82
N PRO A 308 -9.95 17.42 -16.92
CA PRO A 308 -11.35 17.17 -17.26
C PRO A 308 -11.46 16.49 -18.64
N GLN A 309 -12.31 15.49 -18.73
CA GLN A 309 -12.60 14.82 -20.01
C GLN A 309 -13.70 15.62 -20.75
N THR A 310 -13.33 16.72 -21.35
CA THR A 310 -14.21 17.49 -22.22
C THR A 310 -13.91 17.12 -23.66
N LYS A 311 -14.94 16.90 -24.47
CA LYS A 311 -14.82 16.64 -25.91
C LYS A 311 -14.11 17.82 -26.59
N GLU A 312 -13.24 17.52 -27.52
CA GLU A 312 -12.53 18.56 -28.28
C GLU A 312 -13.53 19.51 -28.99
N GLY A 313 -13.24 20.81 -28.98
CA GLY A 313 -14.13 21.84 -29.50
C GLY A 313 -15.23 22.32 -28.53
N PHE A 314 -15.38 21.68 -27.34
CA PHE A 314 -16.39 22.07 -26.35
C PHE A 314 -15.80 22.90 -25.20
N PHE A 315 -16.61 23.83 -24.71
CA PHE A 315 -16.26 24.62 -23.54
C PHE A 315 -15.92 23.72 -22.34
N GLN A 316 -14.80 24.00 -21.71
CA GLN A 316 -14.36 23.34 -20.47
C GLN A 316 -15.26 23.78 -19.30
N LYS A 317 -15.39 22.94 -18.25
CA LYS A 317 -16.22 23.19 -17.07
C LYS A 317 -15.93 24.55 -16.43
N TRP A 318 -14.68 24.99 -16.38
CA TRP A 318 -14.27 26.26 -15.79
C TRP A 318 -14.77 27.50 -16.53
N ARG A 319 -15.27 27.37 -17.75
CA ARG A 319 -15.93 28.46 -18.51
C ARG A 319 -17.34 28.78 -17.96
N TYR A 320 -17.91 27.87 -17.16
CA TYR A 320 -19.19 28.07 -16.50
C TYR A 320 -18.89 28.48 -15.06
N VAL A 321 -19.22 29.74 -14.71
CA VAL A 321 -18.95 30.31 -13.39
C VAL A 321 -20.08 29.93 -12.43
N TYR A 322 -19.73 29.36 -11.30
CA TYR A 322 -20.70 29.05 -10.25
C TYR A 322 -20.92 30.28 -9.37
N ASP A 323 -22.18 30.65 -9.18
CA ASP A 323 -22.61 31.67 -8.24
C ASP A 323 -23.18 30.96 -7.00
N GLU A 324 -22.46 31.09 -5.89
CA GLU A 324 -22.81 30.42 -4.63
C GLU A 324 -24.04 31.04 -3.97
N TYR A 325 -24.26 32.36 -4.12
CA TYR A 325 -25.37 33.07 -3.52
C TYR A 325 -26.71 32.69 -4.14
N TYR A 326 -26.74 32.59 -5.49
CA TYR A 326 -27.95 32.21 -6.23
C TYR A 326 -28.03 30.70 -6.53
N ASP A 327 -27.09 29.91 -6.10
CA ASP A 327 -26.92 28.47 -6.44
C ASP A 327 -27.23 28.18 -7.92
N CYS A 328 -26.47 28.83 -8.82
CA CYS A 328 -26.64 28.70 -10.24
C CYS A 328 -25.29 28.75 -10.98
N TYR A 329 -25.28 28.35 -12.23
CA TYR A 329 -24.14 28.56 -13.12
C TYR A 329 -24.42 29.64 -14.14
N ILE A 330 -23.43 30.46 -14.45
CA ILE A 330 -23.43 31.45 -15.53
C ILE A 330 -22.61 30.89 -16.67
N CYS A 331 -23.20 30.82 -17.86
CA CYS A 331 -22.52 30.34 -19.07
C CYS A 331 -21.66 31.42 -19.74
N PRO A 332 -20.77 31.08 -20.70
CA PRO A 332 -19.96 32.05 -21.43
C PRO A 332 -20.74 33.11 -22.23
N ASN A 333 -22.03 32.96 -22.38
CA ASN A 333 -22.96 33.93 -22.97
C ASN A 333 -23.87 34.60 -21.94
N ASP A 334 -23.41 34.72 -20.70
CA ASP A 334 -24.08 35.38 -19.56
C ASP A 334 -25.52 34.88 -19.28
N GLN A 335 -25.80 33.61 -19.64
CA GLN A 335 -27.11 33.02 -19.36
C GLN A 335 -27.03 32.11 -18.12
N VAL A 336 -28.10 32.13 -17.30
CA VAL A 336 -28.19 31.39 -16.07
C VAL A 336 -28.62 29.94 -16.32
N LEU A 337 -27.83 28.98 -15.79
CA LEU A 337 -28.22 27.58 -15.66
C LEU A 337 -28.76 27.37 -14.27
N ARG A 338 -30.02 26.99 -14.16
CA ARG A 338 -30.70 26.83 -12.87
C ARG A 338 -30.59 25.40 -12.37
N TYR A 339 -30.62 25.27 -11.05
CA TYR A 339 -30.72 23.96 -10.38
C TYR A 339 -32.00 23.24 -10.81
N VAL A 340 -31.89 21.96 -11.08
CA VAL A 340 -33.01 21.10 -11.47
C VAL A 340 -33.21 19.97 -10.47
N THR A 341 -32.15 19.28 -10.11
CA THR A 341 -32.21 18.15 -9.19
C THR A 341 -30.82 17.75 -8.71
N THR A 342 -30.74 16.99 -7.61
CA THR A 342 -29.54 16.29 -7.19
C THR A 342 -29.74 14.81 -7.43
N ASN A 343 -28.85 14.20 -8.21
CA ASN A 343 -28.95 12.81 -8.57
C ASN A 343 -28.42 11.87 -7.50
N ARG A 344 -28.63 10.55 -7.66
CA ARG A 344 -28.21 9.50 -6.69
C ARG A 344 -26.70 9.45 -6.43
N ASN A 345 -25.89 10.00 -7.34
CA ASN A 345 -24.43 10.06 -7.20
C ASN A 345 -23.93 11.32 -6.48
N GLY A 346 -24.85 12.14 -5.95
CA GLY A 346 -24.53 13.38 -5.26
C GLY A 346 -24.20 14.56 -6.17
N TYR A 347 -24.52 14.48 -7.46
CA TYR A 347 -24.33 15.61 -8.36
C TYR A 347 -25.60 16.44 -8.49
N LYS A 348 -25.53 17.71 -8.11
CA LYS A 348 -26.48 18.77 -8.45
C LYS A 348 -26.42 18.98 -9.97
N GLU A 349 -27.56 19.02 -10.61
CA GLU A 349 -27.69 19.23 -12.05
C GLU A 349 -28.27 20.61 -12.32
N TYR A 350 -27.53 21.40 -13.11
CA TYR A 350 -27.92 22.74 -13.52
C TYR A 350 -28.15 22.75 -15.03
N LYS A 351 -29.33 23.22 -15.47
CA LYS A 351 -29.72 23.22 -16.88
C LYS A 351 -29.95 24.62 -17.42
N SER A 352 -29.51 24.85 -18.65
CA SER A 352 -29.83 26.06 -19.41
C SER A 352 -31.24 26.00 -20.00
N CYS A 353 -31.77 27.16 -20.43
CA CYS A 353 -33.03 27.22 -21.13
C CYS A 353 -32.83 26.95 -22.63
N GLY A 354 -33.45 25.86 -23.13
CA GLY A 354 -33.28 25.41 -24.53
C GLY A 354 -33.72 26.46 -25.55
N THR A 355 -34.78 27.21 -25.30
CA THR A 355 -35.28 28.27 -26.21
C THR A 355 -34.26 29.41 -26.35
N VAL A 356 -33.60 29.82 -25.28
CA VAL A 356 -32.55 30.83 -25.28
C VAL A 356 -31.30 30.29 -25.96
N CYS A 357 -30.94 29.04 -25.73
CA CYS A 357 -29.75 28.41 -26.28
C CYS A 357 -29.89 28.12 -27.79
N ALA A 358 -31.11 27.95 -28.30
CA ALA A 358 -31.35 27.68 -29.72
C ALA A 358 -30.82 28.81 -30.64
N THR A 359 -30.80 30.06 -30.17
CA THR A 359 -30.29 31.22 -30.89
C THR A 359 -28.88 31.65 -30.45
N CYS A 360 -28.26 30.88 -29.58
CA CYS A 360 -26.96 31.21 -29.01
C CYS A 360 -25.82 31.05 -30.05
N PRO A 361 -24.95 32.05 -30.22
CA PRO A 361 -23.82 31.96 -31.19
C PRO A 361 -22.82 30.85 -30.83
N TYR A 362 -22.72 30.49 -29.57
CA TYR A 362 -21.81 29.47 -29.04
C TYR A 362 -22.45 28.06 -28.91
N LEU A 363 -23.63 27.83 -29.47
CA LEU A 363 -24.37 26.57 -29.34
C LEU A 363 -23.51 25.35 -29.69
N ARG A 364 -22.79 25.42 -30.80
CA ARG A 364 -21.95 24.30 -31.29
C ARG A 364 -20.75 23.97 -30.41
N GLU A 365 -20.22 24.94 -29.65
CA GLU A 365 -19.13 24.78 -28.71
C GLU A 365 -19.63 24.42 -27.31
N CYS A 366 -20.96 24.54 -27.08
CA CYS A 366 -21.58 24.37 -25.78
C CYS A 366 -22.23 22.98 -25.62
N THR A 367 -23.09 22.55 -26.55
CA THR A 367 -23.86 21.30 -26.41
C THR A 367 -24.24 20.69 -27.76
N GLU A 368 -24.33 19.36 -27.82
CA GLU A 368 -24.89 18.57 -28.93
C GLU A 368 -26.32 18.07 -28.62
N SER A 369 -26.93 18.54 -27.52
CA SER A 369 -28.29 18.14 -27.16
C SER A 369 -29.28 18.55 -28.25
N LYS A 370 -30.18 17.64 -28.64
CA LYS A 370 -31.27 17.92 -29.59
C LYS A 370 -32.20 19.03 -29.08
N ASP A 371 -32.35 19.16 -27.77
CA ASP A 371 -33.19 20.17 -27.12
C ASP A 371 -32.41 21.48 -26.83
N HIS A 372 -31.19 21.61 -27.38
CA HIS A 372 -30.30 22.75 -27.16
C HIS A 372 -29.98 23.06 -25.69
N VAL A 373 -30.15 22.06 -24.77
CA VAL A 373 -29.92 22.24 -23.35
C VAL A 373 -28.49 21.85 -22.97
N LYS A 374 -27.81 22.75 -22.24
CA LYS A 374 -26.54 22.45 -21.56
C LYS A 374 -26.82 22.00 -20.15
N LEU A 375 -26.19 20.88 -19.79
CA LEU A 375 -26.17 20.35 -18.42
C LEU A 375 -24.77 20.56 -17.83
N VAL A 376 -24.70 21.21 -16.68
CA VAL A 376 -23.48 21.32 -15.85
C VAL A 376 -23.78 20.69 -14.51
N THR A 377 -22.82 19.91 -13.98
CA THR A 377 -22.98 19.20 -12.71
C THR A 377 -21.99 19.68 -11.68
N ARG A 378 -22.42 19.79 -10.41
CA ARG A 378 -21.60 20.10 -9.23
C ARG A 378 -21.88 19.05 -8.14
N HIS A 379 -20.83 18.43 -7.59
CA HIS A 379 -21.02 17.48 -6.51
C HIS A 379 -21.41 18.21 -5.21
N VAL A 380 -22.24 17.60 -4.34
CA VAL A 380 -22.61 18.19 -3.04
C VAL A 380 -21.40 18.49 -2.15
N TRP A 381 -20.28 17.78 -2.37
CA TRP A 381 -18.99 17.99 -1.71
C TRP A 381 -17.94 18.61 -2.66
N GLU A 382 -18.36 19.40 -3.65
CA GLU A 382 -17.41 20.03 -4.60
C GLU A 382 -16.46 20.99 -3.87
N GLU A 383 -16.87 21.63 -2.79
CA GLU A 383 -16.02 22.50 -1.96
C GLU A 383 -14.75 21.81 -1.46
N TYR A 384 -14.85 20.52 -1.10
CA TYR A 384 -13.67 19.73 -0.69
C TYR A 384 -12.74 19.47 -1.86
N MET A 385 -13.26 19.32 -3.07
CA MET A 385 -12.46 19.16 -4.29
C MET A 385 -11.78 20.48 -4.67
N GLU A 386 -12.44 21.62 -4.50
CA GLU A 386 -11.87 22.94 -4.68
C GLU A 386 -10.75 23.21 -3.67
N LYS A 387 -10.96 22.89 -2.38
CA LYS A 387 -9.90 22.93 -1.36
C LYS A 387 -8.69 22.06 -1.74
N CYS A 388 -8.90 20.88 -2.32
CA CYS A 388 -7.79 20.04 -2.80
C CYS A 388 -7.00 20.71 -3.95
N GLU A 389 -7.67 21.48 -4.83
CA GLU A 389 -6.96 22.25 -5.86
C GLU A 389 -6.16 23.39 -5.24
N ASP A 390 -6.71 24.12 -4.26
CA ASP A 390 -5.99 25.18 -3.56
C ASP A 390 -4.76 24.63 -2.83
N ILE A 391 -4.90 23.51 -2.13
CA ILE A 391 -3.78 22.81 -1.50
C ILE A 391 -2.70 22.48 -2.53
N ARG A 392 -3.06 21.95 -3.68
CA ARG A 392 -2.13 21.59 -4.76
C ARG A 392 -1.33 22.80 -5.28
N HIS A 393 -1.92 23.99 -5.24
CA HIS A 393 -1.28 25.25 -5.65
C HIS A 393 -0.45 25.91 -4.54
N THR A 394 -0.51 25.42 -3.33
CA THR A 394 0.31 25.91 -2.21
C THR A 394 1.79 25.62 -2.47
N ILE A 395 2.65 26.56 -2.08
CA ILE A 395 4.11 26.45 -2.24
C ILE A 395 4.64 25.16 -1.57
N GLY A 396 5.50 24.44 -2.26
CA GLY A 396 6.11 23.19 -1.79
C GLY A 396 5.30 21.92 -2.06
N MET A 397 3.99 22.02 -2.35
CA MET A 397 3.14 20.83 -2.55
C MET A 397 3.45 20.09 -3.85
N LYS A 398 3.88 20.78 -4.89
CA LYS A 398 4.30 20.17 -6.17
C LYS A 398 5.56 19.32 -5.98
N GLU A 399 6.52 19.84 -5.24
CA GLU A 399 7.78 19.16 -4.87
C GLU A 399 7.50 17.95 -3.99
N LEU A 400 6.63 18.10 -2.99
CA LEU A 400 6.20 17.00 -2.11
C LEU A 400 5.50 15.88 -2.92
N TYR A 401 4.60 16.23 -3.83
CA TYR A 401 3.98 15.24 -4.72
C TYR A 401 5.00 14.50 -5.59
N ALA A 402 6.02 15.19 -6.08
CA ALA A 402 7.06 14.58 -6.93
C ALA A 402 7.88 13.52 -6.17
N GLN A 403 7.99 13.60 -4.84
CA GLN A 403 8.70 12.61 -4.01
C GLN A 403 8.06 11.21 -4.07
N ARG A 404 6.84 11.06 -4.57
CA ARG A 404 6.23 9.73 -4.78
C ARG A 404 7.12 8.77 -5.58
N LYS A 405 7.85 9.29 -6.57
CA LYS A 405 8.77 8.50 -7.41
C LYS A 405 9.90 7.87 -6.60
N GLU A 406 10.41 8.61 -5.64
CA GLU A 406 11.54 8.19 -4.81
C GLU A 406 11.11 7.41 -3.55
N THR A 407 9.84 7.49 -3.19
CA THR A 407 9.25 6.83 -2.02
C THR A 407 8.46 5.59 -2.44
N ILE A 408 7.15 5.72 -2.61
CA ILE A 408 6.25 4.57 -2.79
C ILE A 408 6.46 3.84 -4.13
N GLU A 409 6.73 4.57 -5.23
CA GLU A 409 6.99 3.92 -6.52
C GLU A 409 8.31 3.14 -6.51
N ARG A 410 9.37 3.70 -5.91
CA ARG A 410 10.64 3.01 -5.70
C ARG A 410 10.49 1.80 -4.78
N LEU A 411 9.67 1.90 -3.73
CA LEU A 411 9.35 0.79 -2.84
C LEU A 411 8.71 -0.37 -3.61
N PHE A 412 7.71 -0.09 -4.45
CA PHE A 412 7.10 -1.10 -5.30
C PHE A 412 8.08 -1.69 -6.31
N GLY A 413 8.95 -0.86 -6.89
CA GLY A 413 10.03 -1.31 -7.75
C GLY A 413 10.92 -2.32 -7.03
N THR A 414 11.41 -1.97 -5.84
CA THR A 414 12.25 -2.84 -5.00
C THR A 414 11.54 -4.15 -4.63
N ALA A 415 10.27 -4.08 -4.22
CA ALA A 415 9.51 -5.27 -3.88
C ALA A 415 9.34 -6.22 -5.09
N LYS A 416 9.08 -5.66 -6.27
CA LYS A 416 8.89 -6.45 -7.50
C LYS A 416 10.18 -7.08 -8.02
N GLU A 417 11.31 -6.37 -7.96
CA GLU A 417 12.58 -6.85 -8.52
C GLU A 417 13.30 -7.80 -7.54
N HIS A 418 13.34 -7.46 -6.25
CA HIS A 418 14.19 -8.15 -5.30
C HIS A 418 13.45 -9.07 -4.32
N HIS A 419 12.13 -8.94 -4.18
CA HIS A 419 11.35 -9.68 -3.19
C HIS A 419 10.22 -10.53 -3.81
N GLY A 420 10.27 -10.80 -5.11
CA GLY A 420 9.33 -11.68 -5.80
C GLY A 420 7.88 -11.19 -5.80
N PHE A 421 7.66 -9.87 -5.80
CA PHE A 421 6.34 -9.26 -5.66
C PHE A 421 5.58 -9.07 -7.00
N ARG A 422 6.16 -9.51 -8.15
CA ARG A 422 5.51 -9.38 -9.47
C ARG A 422 4.32 -10.33 -9.63
N TYR A 423 4.41 -11.52 -9.03
CA TYR A 423 3.36 -12.55 -9.09
C TYR A 423 3.35 -13.39 -7.82
N THR A 424 2.22 -14.02 -7.53
CA THR A 424 2.10 -14.97 -6.43
C THR A 424 1.93 -16.40 -6.92
N GLN A 425 2.53 -17.36 -6.21
CA GLN A 425 2.25 -18.78 -6.36
C GLN A 425 1.18 -19.27 -5.39
N MET A 426 0.75 -18.38 -4.50
CA MET A 426 -0.30 -18.65 -3.51
C MET A 426 -1.68 -18.53 -4.15
N ILE A 427 -2.65 -19.26 -3.63
CA ILE A 427 -4.06 -19.20 -4.03
C ILE A 427 -4.84 -18.75 -2.80
N GLY A 428 -5.72 -17.76 -3.00
CA GLY A 428 -6.59 -17.20 -1.99
C GLY A 428 -6.00 -15.99 -1.26
N LYS A 429 -6.90 -15.10 -0.79
CA LYS A 429 -6.60 -13.81 -0.16
C LYS A 429 -5.75 -13.99 1.10
N ALA A 430 -6.12 -14.90 1.99
CA ALA A 430 -5.40 -15.14 3.25
C ALA A 430 -3.91 -15.51 3.04
N ARG A 431 -3.61 -16.32 2.02
CA ARG A 431 -2.22 -16.63 1.67
C ARG A 431 -1.50 -15.46 1.00
N MET A 432 -2.24 -14.64 0.29
CA MET A 432 -1.69 -13.40 -0.27
C MET A 432 -1.38 -12.40 0.84
N GLU A 433 -2.20 -12.29 1.89
CA GLU A 433 -1.96 -11.49 3.09
C GLU A 433 -0.68 -11.93 3.79
N MET A 434 -0.48 -13.24 4.00
CA MET A 434 0.77 -13.77 4.52
C MET A 434 1.97 -13.35 3.66
N LYS A 435 1.88 -13.48 2.33
CA LYS A 435 2.97 -13.08 1.43
C LYS A 435 3.30 -11.61 1.54
N VAL A 436 2.29 -10.75 1.51
CA VAL A 436 2.47 -9.28 1.59
C VAL A 436 3.03 -8.90 2.94
N GLY A 437 2.44 -9.40 4.04
CA GLY A 437 2.90 -9.13 5.40
C GLY A 437 4.37 -9.48 5.61
N LEU A 438 4.77 -10.69 5.22
CA LEU A 438 6.18 -11.11 5.32
C LEU A 438 7.11 -10.32 4.38
N THR A 439 6.67 -9.99 3.17
CA THR A 439 7.50 -9.19 2.25
C THR A 439 7.73 -7.79 2.82
N TYR A 440 6.70 -7.16 3.35
CA TYR A 440 6.79 -5.82 3.92
C TYR A 440 7.53 -5.80 5.25
N ALA A 441 7.35 -6.83 6.07
CA ALA A 441 8.18 -7.08 7.25
C ALA A 441 9.67 -7.18 6.88
N CYS A 442 10.01 -7.95 5.85
CA CYS A 442 11.38 -8.06 5.33
C CYS A 442 11.95 -6.71 4.86
N LEU A 443 11.16 -5.90 4.15
CA LEU A 443 11.59 -4.58 3.68
C LEU A 443 11.90 -3.63 4.84
N ASN A 444 10.99 -3.52 5.80
CA ASN A 444 11.19 -2.69 6.98
C ASN A 444 12.36 -3.19 7.84
N LEU A 445 12.42 -4.50 8.12
CA LEU A 445 13.47 -5.07 8.94
C LEU A 445 14.86 -4.98 8.29
N LYS A 446 14.97 -5.22 6.99
CA LYS A 446 16.23 -5.04 6.25
C LYS A 446 16.75 -3.60 6.34
N LYS A 447 15.85 -2.63 6.28
CA LYS A 447 16.19 -1.21 6.39
C LYS A 447 16.58 -0.86 7.83
N LEU A 448 15.79 -1.29 8.83
CA LEU A 448 16.06 -1.14 10.25
C LEU A 448 17.43 -1.71 10.62
N ALA A 449 17.69 -2.95 10.22
CA ALA A 449 18.92 -3.66 10.51
C ALA A 449 20.15 -2.91 9.98
N LYS A 450 20.10 -2.46 8.73
CA LYS A 450 21.19 -1.65 8.14
C LYS A 450 21.42 -0.35 8.89
N MET A 451 20.37 0.36 9.28
CA MET A 451 20.50 1.63 10.00
C MET A 451 21.01 1.44 11.43
N LYS A 452 20.58 0.39 12.13
CA LYS A 452 21.13 0.02 13.45
C LYS A 452 22.62 -0.28 13.33
N HIS A 453 23.01 -1.12 12.39
CA HIS A 453 24.40 -1.49 12.15
C HIS A 453 25.29 -0.28 11.81
N GLN A 454 24.82 0.62 10.95
CA GLN A 454 25.54 1.86 10.62
C GLN A 454 25.74 2.76 11.85
N ARG A 455 24.71 2.88 12.72
CA ARG A 455 24.84 3.64 13.99
C ARG A 455 25.85 3.02 14.94
N GLU A 456 25.85 1.69 15.05
CA GLU A 456 26.84 0.98 15.89
C GLU A 456 28.26 1.20 15.39
N LEU A 457 28.51 1.09 14.08
CA LEU A 457 29.81 1.38 13.46
C LEU A 457 30.25 2.81 13.72
N LEU A 458 29.35 3.77 13.53
CA LEU A 458 29.65 5.20 13.78
C LEU A 458 30.00 5.44 15.25
N ASN A 459 29.24 4.88 16.18
CA ASN A 459 29.50 4.98 17.62
C ASN A 459 30.84 4.35 18.00
N SER A 460 31.19 3.22 17.40
CA SER A 460 32.48 2.57 17.60
C SER A 460 33.64 3.46 17.12
N VAL A 461 33.52 4.05 15.93
CA VAL A 461 34.53 5.00 15.40
C VAL A 461 34.66 6.22 16.30
N ILE A 462 33.56 6.81 16.74
CA ILE A 462 33.58 7.97 17.67
C ILE A 462 34.24 7.58 19.00
N SER A 463 33.94 6.41 19.54
CA SER A 463 34.56 5.90 20.78
C SER A 463 36.07 5.74 20.64
N CYS A 464 36.53 5.10 19.53
CA CYS A 464 37.95 4.96 19.22
C CYS A 464 38.63 6.34 19.10
N PHE A 465 37.98 7.28 18.41
CA PHE A 465 38.55 8.64 18.25
C PHE A 465 38.65 9.37 19.58
N ASN A 466 37.62 9.29 20.44
CA ASN A 466 37.64 9.89 21.78
C ASN A 466 38.72 9.26 22.67
N SER A 467 38.91 7.94 22.62
CA SER A 467 39.99 7.24 23.30
C SER A 467 41.37 7.70 22.82
N PHE A 468 41.55 7.86 21.51
CA PHE A 468 42.79 8.37 20.94
C PHE A 468 43.12 9.81 21.39
N ILE A 469 42.11 10.68 21.41
CA ILE A 469 42.26 12.07 21.93
C ILE A 469 42.63 12.03 23.40
N ALA A 470 41.91 11.26 24.23
CA ALA A 470 42.19 11.14 25.66
C ALA A 470 43.62 10.65 25.92
N THR A 471 44.10 9.67 25.15
CA THR A 471 45.50 9.17 25.24
C THR A 471 46.52 10.25 24.86
N LYS A 472 46.28 11.02 23.78
CA LYS A 472 47.16 12.13 23.41
C LYS A 472 47.20 13.26 24.45
N ILE A 473 46.06 13.56 25.07
CA ILE A 473 46.00 14.58 26.13
C ILE A 473 46.75 14.06 27.38
N HIS A 474 46.65 12.77 27.70
CA HIS A 474 47.36 12.19 28.82
C HIS A 474 48.88 12.19 28.62
N ILE A 475 49.33 11.85 27.39
CA ILE A 475 50.77 11.91 27.03
C ILE A 475 51.28 13.35 27.10
N LYS A 476 50.55 14.37 26.60
CA LYS A 476 50.95 15.78 26.72
C LYS A 476 51.01 16.23 28.18
N ARG A 477 50.08 15.82 29.04
CA ARG A 477 50.12 16.14 30.47
C ARG A 477 51.32 15.50 31.17
N LYS A 478 51.69 14.24 30.85
CA LYS A 478 52.87 13.60 31.39
C LYS A 478 54.16 14.31 30.95
N SER A 479 54.29 14.65 29.66
CA SER A 479 55.48 15.36 29.16
C SER A 479 55.63 16.77 29.73
N VAL A 480 54.55 17.48 30.08
CA VAL A 480 54.61 18.79 30.73
C VAL A 480 55.00 18.68 32.22
N LEU A 481 54.62 17.58 32.88
CA LEU A 481 55.02 17.32 34.27
C LEU A 481 56.49 16.85 34.41
N GLU A 482 57.06 16.21 33.40
CA GLU A 482 58.49 15.82 33.36
C GLU A 482 59.42 16.97 33.02
N PHE A 483 58.94 18.10 32.47
CA PHE A 483 59.73 19.32 32.25
C PHE A 483 59.61 20.36 33.38
N ALA A 484 58.86 20.06 34.44
CA ALA A 484 58.63 20.97 35.58
C ALA A 484 59.33 20.52 36.87
N PHE A 485 60.27 19.57 36.79
CA PHE A 485 61.20 19.20 37.89
C PHE A 485 62.66 19.33 37.46
#